data_27f52de4ba295076a20d49e5e663c294
#
_entry.id   27f52de4ba295076a20d49e5e663c294
#
_cell.length_a   1.000
_cell.length_b   1.000
_cell.length_c   1.000
_cell.angle_alpha   90.00
_cell.angle_beta   90.00
_cell.angle_gamma   90.00
#
_symmetry.space_group_name_H-M   'P 1'
#
loop_
_entity.id
_entity.type
_entity.pdbx_description
1 polymer ?
#
loop_
_entity_poly.entity_id
_entity_poly.type
_entity_poly.pdbx_seq_one_letter_code
_entity_poly.pdbx_strand_id
1 'polypeptide(L)'
;MTFGWFSVFHILMIAALLIPNGMYMLQNKQAKNKCTSRCMNVLEQIGRYGCMLLMILSVKGGTSDGLLAVYEAGSLMCLLLYVLLWRHLLKNKAVYAAFVPIAVLAVLFALLSPVIVVLAVGLTGIVYVMMRASGCTCRKSWICMALAIVPVLLFLLCGITLHAWMLTAAAVIFALSHPYVTWCNVQTD
;
A
#
# COMPACT_ATOMS: atom_id res chain seq x y z
N MET A 1 -19.88 -0.97 16.45
CA MET A 1 -19.16 -1.54 15.30
C MET A 1 -20.04 -2.57 14.64
N THR A 2 -20.57 -2.30 13.46
CA THR A 2 -21.33 -3.29 12.67
C THR A 2 -20.38 -3.86 11.65
N PHE A 3 -20.09 -5.18 11.73
CA PHE A 3 -19.37 -5.87 10.67
C PHE A 3 -20.24 -5.85 9.42
N GLY A 4 -19.81 -5.09 8.42
CA GLY A 4 -20.46 -5.07 7.11
C GLY A 4 -19.95 -6.24 6.26
N TRP A 5 -20.70 -6.54 5.20
CA TRP A 5 -20.34 -7.54 4.19
C TRP A 5 -18.99 -7.19 3.52
N PHE A 6 -18.32 -8.21 2.96
CA PHE A 6 -17.06 -8.09 2.23
C PHE A 6 -17.07 -6.88 1.29
N SER A 7 -16.14 -5.96 1.49
CA SER A 7 -15.99 -4.82 0.60
C SER A 7 -15.13 -5.22 -0.61
N VAL A 8 -15.77 -5.36 -1.76
CA VAL A 8 -15.07 -5.63 -3.04
C VAL A 8 -13.98 -4.59 -3.29
N PHE A 9 -14.21 -3.35 -2.88
CA PHE A 9 -13.29 -2.24 -2.97
C PHE A 9 -11.99 -2.49 -2.20
N HIS A 10 -12.09 -2.93 -0.94
CA HIS A 10 -10.93 -3.27 -0.12
C HIS A 10 -10.20 -4.53 -0.64
N ILE A 11 -10.93 -5.50 -1.19
CA ILE A 11 -10.32 -6.67 -1.84
C ILE A 11 -9.46 -6.23 -3.03
N LEU A 12 -9.94 -5.31 -3.87
CA LEU A 12 -9.18 -4.78 -5.00
C LEU A 12 -7.93 -4.00 -4.54
N MET A 13 -8.04 -3.21 -3.45
CA MET A 13 -6.88 -2.53 -2.87
C MET A 13 -5.81 -3.52 -2.38
N ILE A 14 -6.22 -4.58 -1.69
CA ILE A 14 -5.31 -5.63 -1.22
C ILE A 14 -4.70 -6.37 -2.40
N ALA A 15 -5.47 -6.68 -3.44
CA ALA A 15 -4.94 -7.26 -4.67
C ALA A 15 -3.88 -6.36 -5.32
N ALA A 16 -4.12 -5.04 -5.37
CA ALA A 16 -3.17 -4.06 -5.87
C ALA A 16 -1.85 -4.03 -5.08
N LEU A 17 -1.89 -4.32 -3.77
CA LEU A 17 -0.70 -4.45 -2.93
C LEU A 17 0.01 -5.81 -3.11
N LEU A 18 -0.76 -6.89 -3.22
CA LEU A 18 -0.21 -8.25 -3.23
C LEU A 18 0.38 -8.66 -4.58
N ILE A 19 -0.24 -8.24 -5.70
CA ILE A 19 0.19 -8.65 -7.05
C ILE A 19 1.64 -8.26 -7.33
N PRO A 20 2.07 -6.99 -7.15
CA PRO A 20 3.46 -6.62 -7.40
C PRO A 20 4.44 -7.37 -6.50
N ASN A 21 4.08 -7.55 -5.23
CA ASN A 21 4.91 -8.24 -4.25
C ASN A 21 5.08 -9.74 -4.61
N GLY A 22 3.98 -10.41 -4.97
CA GLY A 22 4.01 -11.79 -5.43
C GLY A 22 4.84 -11.98 -6.70
N MET A 23 4.69 -11.06 -7.66
CA MET A 23 5.47 -11.09 -8.91
C MET A 23 6.97 -10.88 -8.67
N TYR A 24 7.34 -10.00 -7.73
CA TYR A 24 8.73 -9.82 -7.33
C TYR A 24 9.30 -11.09 -6.69
N MET A 25 8.56 -11.75 -5.81
CA MET A 25 8.98 -13.02 -5.20
C MET A 25 9.17 -14.12 -6.25
N LEU A 26 8.30 -14.20 -7.24
CA LEU A 26 8.43 -15.16 -8.35
C LEU A 26 9.66 -14.91 -9.22
N GLN A 27 10.03 -13.63 -9.42
CA GLN A 27 11.22 -13.25 -10.17
C GLN A 27 12.52 -13.46 -9.39
N ASN A 28 12.46 -13.35 -8.05
CA ASN A 28 13.62 -13.41 -7.16
C ASN A 28 13.48 -14.56 -6.16
N LYS A 29 13.36 -15.80 -6.68
CA LYS A 29 13.16 -17.03 -5.88
C LYS A 29 14.22 -17.29 -4.81
N GLN A 30 15.38 -16.65 -4.89
CA GLN A 30 16.50 -16.81 -3.94
C GLN A 30 16.54 -15.71 -2.86
N ALA A 31 15.60 -14.73 -2.89
CA ALA A 31 15.56 -13.68 -1.88
C ALA A 31 15.16 -14.28 -0.53
N LYS A 32 16.15 -14.60 0.29
CA LYS A 32 15.94 -15.06 1.67
C LYS A 32 15.79 -13.88 2.60
N ASN A 33 14.92 -14.01 3.61
CA ASN A 33 14.83 -13.04 4.68
C ASN A 33 16.12 -13.12 5.52
N LYS A 34 16.86 -12.01 5.55
CA LYS A 34 18.15 -11.88 6.27
C LYS A 34 17.99 -11.29 7.67
N CYS A 35 16.76 -10.86 8.03
CA CYS A 35 16.48 -10.34 9.35
C CYS A 35 16.52 -11.44 10.40
N THR A 36 17.46 -11.34 11.35
CA THR A 36 17.68 -12.35 12.42
C THR A 36 16.69 -12.24 13.57
N SER A 37 15.99 -11.12 13.73
CA SER A 37 15.01 -10.89 14.79
C SER A 37 13.73 -11.69 14.55
N ARG A 38 13.58 -12.82 15.25
CA ARG A 38 12.35 -13.64 15.18
C ARG A 38 11.11 -12.86 15.62
N CYS A 39 11.22 -12.05 16.67
CA CYS A 39 10.11 -11.25 17.19
C CYS A 39 9.58 -10.29 16.13
N MET A 40 10.45 -9.52 15.48
CA MET A 40 10.06 -8.56 14.45
C MET A 40 9.46 -9.23 13.22
N ASN A 41 9.99 -10.40 12.83
CA ASN A 41 9.42 -11.18 11.72
C ASN A 41 8.00 -11.69 12.06
N VAL A 42 7.75 -12.13 13.29
CA VAL A 42 6.43 -12.58 13.74
C VAL A 42 5.46 -11.38 13.80
N LEU A 43 5.88 -10.26 14.39
CA LEU A 43 5.06 -9.03 14.45
C LEU A 43 4.72 -8.52 13.04
N GLU A 44 5.66 -8.59 12.10
CA GLU A 44 5.40 -8.22 10.71
C GLU A 44 4.31 -9.08 10.09
N GLN A 45 4.35 -10.40 10.28
CA GLN A 45 3.34 -11.31 9.74
C GLN A 45 1.97 -11.05 10.39
N ILE A 46 1.91 -10.89 11.72
CA ILE A 46 0.68 -10.58 12.45
C ILE A 46 0.09 -9.25 11.97
N GLY A 47 0.91 -8.20 11.88
CA GLY A 47 0.48 -6.89 11.40
C GLY A 47 -0.01 -6.95 9.95
N ARG A 48 0.73 -7.59 9.05
CA ARG A 48 0.40 -7.73 7.64
C ARG A 48 -0.93 -8.44 7.42
N TYR A 49 -1.07 -9.67 7.94
CA TYR A 49 -2.30 -10.44 7.76
C TYR A 49 -3.47 -9.85 8.56
N GLY A 50 -3.21 -9.28 9.73
CA GLY A 50 -4.20 -8.54 10.52
C GLY A 50 -4.78 -7.36 9.75
N CYS A 51 -3.93 -6.53 9.14
CA CYS A 51 -4.37 -5.41 8.31
C CYS A 51 -5.21 -5.88 7.11
N MET A 52 -4.75 -6.90 6.39
CA MET A 52 -5.47 -7.42 5.23
C MET A 52 -6.84 -7.97 5.60
N LEU A 53 -6.90 -8.80 6.65
CA LEU A 53 -8.15 -9.40 7.12
C LEU A 53 -9.14 -8.34 7.61
N LEU A 54 -8.69 -7.43 8.47
CA LEU A 54 -9.54 -6.39 9.06
C LEU A 54 -10.01 -5.37 8.02
N MET A 55 -9.21 -5.11 6.97
CA MET A 55 -9.59 -4.24 5.87
C MET A 55 -10.69 -4.88 4.99
N ILE A 56 -10.63 -6.20 4.75
CA ILE A 56 -11.67 -6.95 4.01
C ILE A 56 -12.98 -6.99 4.80
N LEU A 57 -12.90 -7.18 6.12
CA LEU A 57 -14.03 -7.17 7.03
C LEU A 57 -14.45 -5.72 7.31
N SER A 58 -14.89 -5.02 6.28
CA SER A 58 -15.24 -3.61 6.28
C SER A 58 -16.14 -3.23 7.46
N VAL A 59 -15.66 -2.34 8.31
CA VAL A 59 -16.46 -1.72 9.38
C VAL A 59 -17.15 -0.50 8.80
N LYS A 60 -18.48 -0.52 8.70
CA LYS A 60 -19.27 0.69 8.41
C LYS A 60 -19.24 1.59 9.66
N GLY A 61 -18.30 2.52 9.70
CA GLY A 61 -18.34 3.66 10.63
C GLY A 61 -19.14 4.79 9.98
N GLY A 62 -19.80 5.60 10.79
CA GLY A 62 -20.41 6.86 10.32
C GLY A 62 -19.30 7.85 9.98
N THR A 63 -18.80 7.81 8.77
CA THR A 63 -17.73 8.70 8.27
C THR A 63 -18.40 9.89 7.59
N SER A 64 -17.93 11.12 7.86
CA SER A 64 -18.39 12.31 7.15
C SER A 64 -17.93 12.27 5.69
N ASP A 65 -18.70 12.89 4.79
CA ASP A 65 -18.38 12.91 3.35
C ASP A 65 -16.98 13.45 3.05
N GLY A 66 -16.53 14.44 3.83
CA GLY A 66 -15.18 14.99 3.70
C GLY A 66 -14.07 13.99 4.05
N LEU A 67 -14.24 13.20 5.12
CA LEU A 67 -13.29 12.15 5.50
C LEU A 67 -13.30 11.00 4.50
N LEU A 68 -14.46 10.69 3.93
CA LEU A 68 -14.57 9.69 2.88
C LEU A 68 -13.79 10.11 1.63
N ALA A 69 -13.92 11.37 1.21
CA ALA A 69 -13.16 11.92 0.09
C ALA A 69 -11.63 11.87 0.32
N VAL A 70 -11.17 12.20 1.55
CA VAL A 70 -9.76 12.08 1.93
C VAL A 70 -9.28 10.63 1.88
N TYR A 71 -10.11 9.69 2.36
CA TYR A 71 -9.82 8.27 2.29
C TYR A 71 -9.67 7.77 0.85
N GLU A 72 -10.62 8.12 -0.01
CA GLU A 72 -10.63 7.70 -1.41
C GLU A 72 -9.43 8.27 -2.18
N ALA A 73 -9.20 9.59 -2.09
CA ALA A 73 -8.08 10.25 -2.75
C ALA A 73 -6.73 9.75 -2.23
N GLY A 74 -6.58 9.65 -0.90
CA GLY A 74 -5.35 9.19 -0.28
C GLY A 74 -5.03 7.73 -0.59
N SER A 75 -6.05 6.87 -0.61
CA SER A 75 -5.89 5.46 -0.97
C SER A 75 -5.43 5.29 -2.41
N LEU A 76 -6.07 6.00 -3.35
CA LEU A 76 -5.69 5.94 -4.75
C LEU A 76 -4.27 6.49 -4.96
N MET A 77 -3.92 7.61 -4.31
CA MET A 77 -2.58 8.16 -4.36
C MET A 77 -1.52 7.19 -3.83
N CYS A 78 -1.76 6.55 -2.67
CA CYS A 78 -0.87 5.53 -2.11
C CYS A 78 -0.67 4.36 -3.07
N LEU A 79 -1.74 3.85 -3.68
CA LEU A 79 -1.67 2.73 -4.61
C LEU A 79 -0.92 3.10 -5.90
N LEU A 80 -1.16 4.29 -6.45
CA LEU A 80 -0.44 4.79 -7.63
C LEU A 80 1.05 4.95 -7.33
N LEU A 81 1.41 5.58 -6.21
CA LEU A 81 2.82 5.69 -5.77
C LEU A 81 3.46 4.32 -5.58
N TYR A 82 2.74 3.37 -4.98
CA TYR A 82 3.22 2.01 -4.76
C TYR A 82 3.60 1.33 -6.08
N VAL A 83 2.74 1.36 -7.10
CA VAL A 83 3.04 0.72 -8.38
C VAL A 83 4.11 1.48 -9.17
N LEU A 84 4.15 2.81 -9.09
CA LEU A 84 5.24 3.60 -9.69
C LEU A 84 6.61 3.23 -9.08
N LEU A 85 6.68 2.99 -7.77
CA LEU A 85 7.90 2.52 -7.11
C LEU A 85 8.27 1.10 -7.57
N TRP A 86 7.29 0.20 -7.69
CA TRP A 86 7.51 -1.16 -8.19
C TRP A 86 8.03 -1.21 -9.63
N ARG A 87 7.70 -0.21 -10.46
CA ARG A 87 8.24 -0.09 -11.82
C ARG A 87 9.76 -0.14 -11.87
N HIS A 88 10.44 0.34 -10.83
CA HIS A 88 11.91 0.33 -10.75
C HIS A 88 12.50 -1.04 -10.39
N LEU A 89 11.69 -1.94 -9.82
CA LEU A 89 12.14 -3.27 -9.36
C LEU A 89 11.61 -4.42 -10.21
N LEU A 90 10.47 -4.25 -10.86
CA LEU A 90 9.83 -5.26 -11.70
C LEU A 90 10.23 -5.14 -13.16
N LYS A 91 10.35 -6.29 -13.84
CA LYS A 91 10.49 -6.33 -15.31
C LYS A 91 9.21 -5.88 -16.00
N ASN A 92 9.33 -5.27 -17.19
CA ASN A 92 8.25 -4.57 -17.90
C ASN A 92 6.88 -5.30 -17.91
N LYS A 93 6.85 -6.60 -18.27
CA LYS A 93 5.57 -7.36 -18.34
C LYS A 93 4.86 -7.48 -17.00
N ALA A 94 5.60 -7.58 -15.89
CA ALA A 94 5.06 -7.69 -14.55
C ALA A 94 4.44 -6.36 -14.05
N VAL A 95 4.99 -5.24 -14.49
CA VAL A 95 4.46 -3.91 -14.13
C VAL A 95 3.05 -3.72 -14.66
N TYR A 96 2.76 -4.13 -15.90
CA TYR A 96 1.41 -3.99 -16.48
C TYR A 96 0.35 -4.77 -15.70
N ALA A 97 0.67 -6.00 -15.25
CA ALA A 97 -0.27 -6.79 -14.44
C ALA A 97 -0.58 -6.11 -13.08
N ALA A 98 0.40 -5.41 -12.50
CA ALA A 98 0.22 -4.65 -11.27
C ALA A 98 -0.67 -3.41 -11.45
N PHE A 99 -0.72 -2.82 -12.65
CA PHE A 99 -1.58 -1.67 -12.94
C PHE A 99 -3.06 -2.04 -13.10
N VAL A 100 -3.40 -3.28 -13.48
CA VAL A 100 -4.78 -3.69 -13.76
C VAL A 100 -5.73 -3.41 -12.58
N PRO A 101 -5.49 -3.90 -11.34
CA PRO A 101 -6.40 -3.64 -10.23
C PRO A 101 -6.51 -2.15 -9.89
N ILE A 102 -5.45 -1.37 -10.09
CA ILE A 102 -5.47 0.08 -9.85
C ILE A 102 -6.28 0.80 -10.93
N ALA A 103 -6.18 0.39 -12.18
CA ALA A 103 -7.00 0.95 -13.25
C ALA A 103 -8.50 0.68 -13.00
N VAL A 104 -8.84 -0.54 -12.55
CA VAL A 104 -10.21 -0.87 -12.17
C VAL A 104 -10.70 0.01 -11.01
N LEU A 105 -9.88 0.17 -9.96
CA LEU A 105 -10.20 1.05 -8.83
C LEU A 105 -10.35 2.50 -9.27
N ALA A 106 -9.46 3.02 -10.11
CA ALA A 106 -9.54 4.39 -10.63
C ALA A 106 -10.83 4.62 -11.44
N VAL A 107 -11.26 3.64 -12.23
CA VAL A 107 -12.54 3.70 -12.95
C VAL A 107 -13.72 3.71 -11.97
N LEU A 108 -13.71 2.85 -10.96
CA LEU A 108 -14.77 2.82 -9.94
C LEU A 108 -14.84 4.15 -9.18
N PHE A 109 -13.70 4.72 -8.80
CA PHE A 109 -13.67 6.05 -8.15
C PHE A 109 -14.13 7.17 -9.11
N ALA A 110 -13.75 7.12 -10.39
CA ALA A 110 -14.18 8.11 -11.36
C ALA A 110 -15.69 8.11 -11.59
N LEU A 111 -16.34 6.95 -11.46
CA LEU A 111 -17.81 6.83 -11.53
C LEU A 111 -18.49 7.43 -10.30
N LEU A 112 -17.83 7.39 -9.13
CA LEU A 112 -18.36 7.96 -7.88
C LEU A 112 -18.03 9.46 -7.76
N SER A 113 -16.79 9.84 -8.02
CA SER A 113 -16.32 11.23 -7.94
C SER A 113 -15.11 11.47 -8.85
N PRO A 114 -15.28 12.01 -10.06
CA PRO A 114 -14.18 12.26 -10.99
C PRO A 114 -13.15 13.26 -10.43
N VAL A 115 -13.57 14.20 -9.58
CA VAL A 115 -12.68 15.19 -8.95
C VAL A 115 -11.64 14.51 -8.08
N ILE A 116 -12.01 13.48 -7.32
CA ILE A 116 -11.09 12.72 -6.45
C ILE A 116 -9.99 12.05 -7.27
N VAL A 117 -10.34 11.46 -8.42
CA VAL A 117 -9.35 10.81 -9.29
C VAL A 117 -8.38 11.84 -9.88
N VAL A 118 -8.89 12.98 -10.34
CA VAL A 118 -8.04 14.07 -10.87
C VAL A 118 -7.06 14.57 -9.80
N LEU A 119 -7.53 14.77 -8.58
CA LEU A 119 -6.67 15.19 -7.46
C LEU A 119 -5.61 14.12 -7.12
N ALA A 120 -6.00 12.86 -7.01
CA ALA A 120 -5.07 11.77 -6.68
C ALA A 120 -3.99 11.59 -7.75
N VAL A 121 -4.40 11.59 -9.03
CA VAL A 121 -3.46 11.47 -10.16
C VAL A 121 -2.56 12.71 -10.26
N GLY A 122 -3.12 13.90 -10.11
CA GLY A 122 -2.37 15.16 -10.13
C GLY A 122 -1.32 15.24 -9.04
N LEU A 123 -1.69 14.96 -7.78
CA LEU A 123 -0.76 14.93 -6.65
C LEU A 123 0.32 13.87 -6.82
N THR A 124 -0.06 12.66 -7.28
CA THR A 124 0.91 11.59 -7.56
C THR A 124 1.88 12.01 -8.67
N GLY A 125 1.39 12.65 -9.72
CA GLY A 125 2.22 13.19 -10.80
C GLY A 125 3.22 14.24 -10.32
N ILE A 126 2.78 15.18 -9.48
CA ILE A 126 3.64 16.21 -8.87
C ILE A 126 4.74 15.55 -8.03
N VAL A 127 4.38 14.62 -7.13
CA VAL A 127 5.38 13.91 -6.30
C VAL A 127 6.37 13.15 -7.17
N TYR A 128 5.91 12.47 -8.21
CA TYR A 128 6.79 11.74 -9.13
C TYR A 128 7.75 12.68 -9.90
N VAL A 129 7.26 13.81 -10.38
CA VAL A 129 8.10 14.81 -11.07
C VAL A 129 9.13 15.42 -10.11
N MET A 130 8.73 15.75 -8.88
CA MET A 130 9.64 16.27 -7.85
C MET A 130 10.74 15.25 -7.50
N MET A 131 10.38 13.97 -7.35
CA MET A 131 11.36 12.89 -7.13
C MET A 131 12.35 12.77 -8.28
N ARG A 132 11.89 12.97 -9.51
CA ARG A 132 12.75 12.91 -10.70
C ARG A 132 13.63 14.15 -10.89
N ALA A 133 13.07 15.33 -10.61
CA ALA A 133 13.78 16.63 -10.72
C ALA A 133 14.89 16.79 -9.68
N SER A 134 14.72 16.21 -8.48
CA SER A 134 15.74 16.24 -7.42
C SER A 134 16.98 15.41 -7.74
N GLY A 135 17.10 14.84 -8.95
CA GLY A 135 18.28 14.08 -9.36
C GLY A 135 18.58 12.88 -8.47
N CYS A 136 17.61 12.52 -7.61
CA CYS A 136 17.73 11.40 -6.70
C CYS A 136 17.84 10.13 -7.55
N THR A 137 19.10 9.74 -7.86
CA THR A 137 19.38 8.37 -8.26
C THR A 137 18.95 7.52 -7.08
N CYS A 138 17.66 7.15 -7.08
CA CYS A 138 17.06 6.41 -5.99
C CYS A 138 17.84 5.13 -5.80
N ARG A 139 18.71 5.13 -4.81
CA ARG A 139 19.42 3.93 -4.38
C ARG A 139 18.37 2.85 -4.17
N LYS A 140 18.58 1.65 -4.66
CA LYS A 140 17.64 0.51 -4.51
C LYS A 140 17.07 0.41 -3.08
N SER A 141 17.90 0.74 -2.06
CA SER A 141 17.50 0.75 -0.67
C SER A 141 16.39 1.74 -0.34
N TRP A 142 16.43 2.95 -0.89
CA TRP A 142 15.37 3.95 -0.67
C TRP A 142 14.04 3.54 -1.30
N ILE A 143 14.09 2.92 -2.48
CA ILE A 143 12.89 2.38 -3.14
C ILE A 143 12.27 1.28 -2.29
N CYS A 144 13.08 0.34 -1.78
CA CYS A 144 12.60 -0.72 -0.91
C CYS A 144 11.97 -0.18 0.39
N MET A 145 12.59 0.84 1.00
CA MET A 145 12.03 1.50 2.19
C MET A 145 10.72 2.23 1.89
N ALA A 146 10.65 2.96 0.78
CA ALA A 146 9.41 3.61 0.36
C ALA A 146 8.30 2.59 0.10
N LEU A 147 8.61 1.45 -0.55
CA LEU A 147 7.69 0.34 -0.76
C LEU A 147 7.21 -0.32 0.54
N ALA A 148 8.02 -0.28 1.61
CA ALA A 148 7.60 -0.76 2.91
C ALA A 148 6.69 0.25 3.63
N ILE A 149 6.89 1.54 3.44
CA ILE A 149 6.14 2.59 4.14
C ILE A 149 4.75 2.81 3.50
N VAL A 150 4.63 2.77 2.17
CA VAL A 150 3.37 3.09 1.46
C VAL A 150 2.19 2.19 1.89
N PRO A 151 2.31 0.85 1.98
CA PRO A 151 1.22 0.00 2.47
C PRO A 151 0.82 0.32 3.91
N VAL A 152 1.79 0.64 4.76
CA VAL A 152 1.53 1.06 6.15
C VAL A 152 0.68 2.32 6.18
N LEU A 153 1.04 3.33 5.39
CA LEU A 153 0.26 4.57 5.29
C LEU A 153 -1.15 4.32 4.79
N LEU A 154 -1.33 3.42 3.81
CA LEU A 154 -2.65 3.05 3.31
C LEU A 154 -3.51 2.41 4.42
N PHE A 155 -2.98 1.46 5.19
CA PHE A 155 -3.72 0.81 6.27
C PHE A 155 -4.03 1.78 7.42
N LEU A 156 -3.10 2.67 7.78
CA LEU A 156 -3.33 3.72 8.78
C LEU A 156 -4.40 4.71 8.31
N LEU A 157 -4.32 5.16 7.07
CA LEU A 157 -5.33 6.05 6.48
C LEU A 157 -6.71 5.40 6.55
N CYS A 158 -6.84 4.15 6.11
CA CYS A 158 -8.08 3.38 6.16
C CYS A 158 -8.60 3.23 7.60
N GLY A 159 -7.74 2.83 8.53
CA GLY A 159 -8.11 2.61 9.94
C GLY A 159 -8.59 3.89 10.64
N ILE A 160 -7.93 5.01 10.41
CA ILE A 160 -8.24 6.30 11.03
C ILE A 160 -9.51 6.89 10.41
N THR A 161 -9.57 6.98 9.08
CA THR A 161 -10.70 7.64 8.38
C THR A 161 -12.01 6.87 8.53
N LEU A 162 -11.97 5.55 8.59
CA LEU A 162 -13.14 4.69 8.79
C LEU A 162 -13.41 4.38 10.29
N HIS A 163 -12.69 5.01 11.21
CA HIS A 163 -12.79 4.75 12.66
C HIS A 163 -12.66 3.25 13.03
N ALA A 164 -11.86 2.51 12.26
CA ALA A 164 -11.63 1.07 12.44
C ALA A 164 -10.43 0.84 13.38
N TRP A 165 -10.64 1.02 14.70
CA TRP A 165 -9.56 1.01 15.69
C TRP A 165 -8.74 -0.28 15.71
N MET A 166 -9.37 -1.43 15.46
CA MET A 166 -8.64 -2.71 15.36
C MET A 166 -7.70 -2.72 14.17
N LEU A 167 -8.13 -2.18 13.02
CA LEU A 167 -7.29 -2.02 11.83
C LEU A 167 -6.15 -1.02 12.11
N THR A 168 -6.44 0.09 12.78
CA THR A 168 -5.41 1.06 13.19
C THR A 168 -4.36 0.41 14.09
N ALA A 169 -4.78 -0.36 15.10
CA ALA A 169 -3.86 -1.08 15.99
C ALA A 169 -2.97 -2.09 15.22
N ALA A 170 -3.56 -2.88 14.32
CA ALA A 170 -2.82 -3.80 13.46
C ALA A 170 -1.84 -3.04 12.54
N ALA A 171 -2.26 -1.90 12.00
CA ALA A 171 -1.44 -1.06 11.15
C ALA A 171 -0.26 -0.42 11.91
N VAL A 172 -0.42 -0.08 13.19
CA VAL A 172 0.70 0.40 14.04
C VAL A 172 1.71 -0.71 14.26
N ILE A 173 1.26 -1.94 14.57
CA ILE A 173 2.17 -3.10 14.69
C ILE A 173 2.93 -3.33 13.39
N PHE A 174 2.24 -3.26 12.26
CA PHE A 174 2.84 -3.40 10.94
C PHE A 174 3.81 -2.25 10.62
N ALA A 175 3.49 -1.01 11.04
CA ALA A 175 4.32 0.18 10.87
C ALA A 175 5.67 0.08 11.57
N LEU A 176 5.72 -0.55 12.73
CA LEU A 176 6.95 -0.73 13.49
C LEU A 176 7.80 -1.89 12.94
N SER A 177 7.16 -2.96 12.53
CA SER A 177 7.84 -4.21 12.16
C SER A 177 8.28 -4.24 10.68
N HIS A 178 7.41 -3.86 9.76
CA HIS A 178 7.67 -4.01 8.32
C HIS A 178 8.83 -3.15 7.77
N PRO A 179 8.94 -1.84 8.09
CA PRO A 179 10.10 -1.05 7.71
C PRO A 179 11.40 -1.57 8.36
N TYR A 180 11.34 -2.04 9.62
CA TYR A 180 12.51 -2.58 10.30
C TYR A 180 13.02 -3.85 9.61
N VAL A 181 12.15 -4.82 9.31
CA VAL A 181 12.53 -6.05 8.60
C VAL A 181 13.07 -5.73 7.20
N THR A 182 12.42 -4.80 6.50
CA THR A 182 12.90 -4.32 5.18
C THR A 182 14.28 -3.69 5.28
N TRP A 183 14.52 -2.85 6.29
CA TRP A 183 15.80 -2.22 6.52
C TRP A 183 16.91 -3.24 6.74
N CYS A 184 16.67 -4.25 7.62
CA CYS A 184 17.62 -5.34 7.84
C CYS A 184 17.97 -6.10 6.55
N ASN A 185 16.96 -6.34 5.69
CA ASN A 185 17.16 -7.06 4.43
C ASN A 185 17.96 -6.23 3.40
N VAL A 186 17.82 -4.92 3.43
CA VAL A 186 18.47 -4.00 2.48
C VAL A 186 19.92 -3.69 2.86
N GLN A 187 20.26 -3.65 4.16
CA GLN A 187 21.63 -3.38 4.60
C GLN A 187 22.62 -4.52 4.27
N THR A 188 22.10 -5.71 4.02
CA THR A 188 22.92 -6.91 3.78
C THR A 188 23.08 -7.24 2.28
N ASP A 189 22.53 -6.41 1.38
CA ASP A 189 22.74 -6.43 -0.08
C ASP A 189 23.84 -5.45 -0.49
#